data_afe1f18e13d5bc197ba24722c6b40cef
#
_entry.id   afe1f18e13d5bc197ba24722c6b40cef
#
_cell.length_a   1.000
_cell.length_b   1.000
_cell.length_c   1.000
_cell.angle_alpha   90.00
_cell.angle_beta   90.00
_cell.angle_gamma   90.00
#
_symmetry.space_group_name_H-M   'P 1'
#
loop_
_entity.id
_entity.type
_entity.pdbx_description
1 polymer ?
#
loop_
_entity_poly.entity_id
_entity_poly.type
_entity_poly.pdbx_seq_one_letter_code
_entity_poly.pdbx_strand_id
1 'polypeptide(L)'
;HDDAVGQQLPDDEVLGRAVAVEETAAVNAEYLPIFIKRGIAAELLDEKLAQFDLARLAAELDAGRDYQFGYLGLQTLYDRYFLHIKERRIELPQAFFMRVAMGLALNEIDREARAIEFYQVLSSFDFMSSTPTLFNSGTCRSQLSSCYLTTVPDDLDGIYEAIKENALLAKYAGGLGNDWTSVRAMGARIKGTNGKS
;
A
#
# COMPACT_ATOMS: atom_id res chain seq x y z
N HIS A 1 -54.84 -11.95 -11.15
CA HIS A 1 -53.98 -11.23 -12.09
C HIS A 1 -52.82 -10.63 -11.32
N ASP A 2 -51.76 -11.37 -11.21
CA ASP A 2 -50.46 -10.86 -10.91
C ASP A 2 -49.42 -11.81 -11.48
N ASP A 3 -49.02 -11.51 -12.68
CA ASP A 3 -47.93 -12.18 -13.36
C ASP A 3 -46.61 -11.64 -12.81
N ALA A 4 -46.06 -12.31 -11.83
CA ALA A 4 -44.65 -12.13 -11.47
C ALA A 4 -43.79 -12.88 -12.51
N VAL A 5 -43.41 -12.18 -13.57
CA VAL A 5 -42.42 -12.64 -14.51
C VAL A 5 -41.09 -12.68 -13.77
N GLY A 6 -40.69 -13.89 -13.34
CA GLY A 6 -39.33 -14.16 -12.96
C GLY A 6 -38.42 -13.95 -14.16
N GLN A 7 -37.73 -12.84 -14.17
CA GLN A 7 -36.63 -12.61 -15.14
C GLN A 7 -35.51 -13.60 -14.86
N GLN A 8 -35.54 -14.72 -15.57
CA GLN A 8 -34.43 -15.63 -15.68
C GLN A 8 -33.40 -14.91 -16.57
N LEU A 9 -32.25 -14.56 -16.00
CA LEU A 9 -31.15 -13.99 -16.79
C LEU A 9 -30.81 -14.97 -17.90
N PRO A 10 -30.60 -14.51 -19.12
CA PRO A 10 -30.21 -15.37 -20.23
C PRO A 10 -28.89 -16.09 -19.93
N ASP A 11 -28.79 -17.37 -20.30
CA ASP A 11 -27.57 -18.17 -20.17
C ASP A 11 -26.35 -17.53 -20.87
N ASP A 12 -26.60 -16.68 -21.86
CA ASP A 12 -25.59 -15.88 -22.57
C ASP A 12 -24.88 -14.85 -21.67
N GLU A 13 -25.54 -14.35 -20.61
CA GLU A 13 -24.94 -13.40 -19.69
C GLU A 13 -23.96 -14.08 -18.71
N VAL A 14 -24.28 -15.32 -18.31
CA VAL A 14 -23.39 -16.15 -17.49
C VAL A 14 -22.18 -16.60 -18.32
N LEU A 15 -22.40 -16.99 -19.58
CA LEU A 15 -21.33 -17.36 -20.50
C LEU A 15 -20.44 -16.16 -20.83
N GLY A 16 -21.02 -14.98 -21.05
CA GLY A 16 -20.29 -13.73 -21.25
C GLY A 16 -19.43 -13.33 -20.07
N ARG A 17 -19.89 -13.58 -18.83
CA ARG A 17 -19.11 -13.35 -17.61
C ARG A 17 -17.93 -14.32 -17.49
N ALA A 18 -18.12 -15.60 -17.81
CA ALA A 18 -17.07 -16.60 -17.76
C ALA A 18 -15.96 -16.29 -18.80
N VAL A 19 -16.34 -15.93 -20.02
CA VAL A 19 -15.41 -15.52 -21.08
C VAL A 19 -14.67 -14.24 -20.69
N ALA A 20 -15.36 -13.26 -20.10
CA ALA A 20 -14.73 -12.02 -19.62
C ALA A 20 -13.72 -12.29 -18.49
N VAL A 21 -13.97 -13.27 -17.64
CA VAL A 21 -13.02 -13.66 -16.56
C VAL A 21 -11.78 -14.32 -17.14
N GLU A 22 -11.93 -15.23 -18.15
CA GLU A 22 -10.78 -15.85 -18.82
C GLU A 22 -9.96 -14.83 -19.61
N GLU A 23 -10.60 -13.93 -20.34
CA GLU A 23 -9.92 -12.83 -21.04
C GLU A 23 -9.20 -11.90 -20.06
N THR A 24 -9.83 -11.61 -18.91
CA THR A 24 -9.21 -10.78 -17.87
C THR A 24 -8.03 -11.47 -17.20
N ALA A 25 -8.09 -12.80 -16.99
CA ALA A 25 -6.97 -13.56 -16.47
C ALA A 25 -5.77 -13.55 -17.44
N ALA A 26 -6.01 -13.71 -18.74
CA ALA A 26 -4.97 -13.60 -19.77
C ALA A 26 -4.37 -12.18 -19.80
N VAL A 27 -5.22 -11.15 -19.71
CA VAL A 27 -4.78 -9.75 -19.65
C VAL A 27 -3.95 -9.49 -18.38
N ASN A 28 -4.34 -10.04 -17.23
CA ASN A 28 -3.57 -9.90 -15.98
C ASN A 28 -2.19 -10.56 -16.09
N ALA A 29 -2.09 -11.71 -16.76
CA ALA A 29 -0.83 -12.42 -16.96
C ALA A 29 0.20 -11.60 -17.77
N GLU A 30 -0.26 -10.86 -18.77
CA GLU A 30 0.57 -9.94 -19.54
C GLU A 30 0.77 -8.60 -18.81
N TYR A 31 -0.24 -8.14 -18.08
CA TYR A 31 -0.28 -6.82 -17.47
C TYR A 31 0.72 -6.66 -16.34
N LEU A 32 0.85 -7.63 -15.41
CA LEU A 32 1.73 -7.49 -14.24
C LEU A 32 3.20 -7.24 -14.63
N PRO A 33 3.82 -7.99 -15.55
CA PRO A 33 5.18 -7.70 -15.99
C PRO A 33 5.34 -6.33 -16.66
N ILE A 34 4.36 -5.92 -17.46
CA ILE A 34 4.37 -4.61 -18.14
C ILE A 34 4.25 -3.49 -17.10
N PHE A 35 3.35 -3.65 -16.13
CA PHE A 35 3.15 -2.70 -15.04
C PHE A 35 4.43 -2.51 -14.21
N ILE A 36 5.05 -3.61 -13.76
CA ILE A 36 6.31 -3.55 -12.99
C ILE A 36 7.41 -2.85 -13.79
N LYS A 37 7.61 -3.23 -15.04
CA LYS A 37 8.62 -2.61 -15.93
C LYS A 37 8.39 -1.10 -16.09
N ARG A 38 7.14 -0.71 -16.33
CA ARG A 38 6.78 0.71 -16.51
C ARG A 38 6.94 1.51 -15.20
N GLY A 39 6.54 0.93 -14.07
CA GLY A 39 6.68 1.56 -12.76
C GLY A 39 8.14 1.78 -12.37
N ILE A 40 9.03 0.82 -12.66
CA ILE A 40 10.47 0.96 -12.44
C ILE A 40 11.05 2.03 -13.37
N ALA A 41 10.72 2.02 -14.66
CA ALA A 41 11.18 3.02 -15.62
C ALA A 41 10.72 4.46 -15.29
N ALA A 42 9.62 4.59 -14.55
CA ALA A 42 9.09 5.86 -14.06
C ALA A 42 9.63 6.24 -12.66
N GLU A 43 10.59 5.49 -12.09
CA GLU A 43 11.14 5.69 -10.74
C GLU A 43 10.08 5.67 -9.62
N LEU A 44 9.00 4.92 -9.83
CA LEU A 44 7.93 4.72 -8.85
C LEU A 44 8.11 3.43 -8.06
N LEU A 45 8.56 2.35 -8.72
CA LEU A 45 8.70 1.02 -8.13
C LEU A 45 10.16 0.67 -7.86
N ASP A 46 10.39 -0.11 -6.79
CA ASP A 46 11.69 -0.68 -6.47
C ASP A 46 12.11 -1.66 -7.59
N GLU A 47 13.33 -1.51 -8.10
CA GLU A 47 13.89 -2.36 -9.16
C GLU A 47 13.95 -3.84 -8.78
N LYS A 48 14.02 -4.15 -7.49
CA LYS A 48 14.02 -5.52 -6.97
C LYS A 48 12.72 -6.28 -7.28
N LEU A 49 11.63 -5.58 -7.55
CA LEU A 49 10.38 -6.22 -7.96
C LEU A 49 10.51 -6.96 -9.30
N ALA A 50 11.40 -6.52 -10.18
CA ALA A 50 11.68 -7.22 -11.44
C ALA A 50 12.40 -8.57 -11.25
N GLN A 51 12.91 -8.85 -10.06
CA GLN A 51 13.62 -10.10 -9.77
C GLN A 51 12.69 -11.24 -9.34
N PHE A 52 11.40 -10.95 -9.12
CA PHE A 52 10.40 -11.99 -8.86
C PHE A 52 10.06 -12.76 -10.13
N ASP A 53 9.61 -13.99 -9.98
CA ASP A 53 8.94 -14.72 -11.06
C ASP A 53 7.57 -14.10 -11.34
N LEU A 54 7.57 -13.06 -12.17
CA LEU A 54 6.37 -12.29 -12.46
C LEU A 54 5.30 -13.12 -13.18
N ALA A 55 5.68 -14.15 -13.93
CA ALA A 55 4.74 -15.04 -14.60
C ALA A 55 3.99 -15.89 -13.56
N ARG A 56 4.71 -16.44 -12.58
CA ARG A 56 4.10 -17.17 -11.46
C ARG A 56 3.16 -16.28 -10.66
N LEU A 57 3.56 -15.06 -10.32
CA LEU A 57 2.71 -14.13 -9.57
C LEU A 57 1.49 -13.68 -10.37
N ALA A 58 1.65 -13.43 -11.67
CA ALA A 58 0.55 -13.03 -12.53
C ALA A 58 -0.53 -14.12 -12.67
N ALA A 59 -0.14 -15.40 -12.66
CA ALA A 59 -1.06 -16.53 -12.70
C ALA A 59 -1.95 -16.63 -11.44
N GLU A 60 -1.52 -16.04 -10.32
CA GLU A 60 -2.27 -16.04 -9.07
C GLU A 60 -3.27 -14.87 -8.95
N LEU A 61 -3.27 -13.94 -9.90
CA LEU A 61 -4.18 -12.79 -9.87
C LEU A 61 -5.62 -13.23 -10.16
N ASP A 62 -6.50 -13.03 -9.19
CA ASP A 62 -7.92 -13.37 -9.30
C ASP A 62 -8.74 -12.11 -9.62
N ALA A 63 -9.01 -11.89 -10.91
CA ALA A 63 -9.83 -10.77 -11.38
C ALA A 63 -11.28 -10.82 -10.84
N GLY A 64 -11.77 -11.98 -10.43
CA GLY A 64 -13.10 -12.13 -9.82
C GLY A 64 -13.23 -11.36 -8.51
N ARG A 65 -12.11 -11.12 -7.83
CA ARG A 65 -12.08 -10.32 -6.58
C ARG A 65 -12.36 -8.85 -6.78
N ASP A 66 -12.26 -8.33 -8.00
CA ASP A 66 -12.63 -6.94 -8.31
C ASP A 66 -14.12 -6.68 -8.09
N TYR A 67 -14.97 -7.70 -8.19
CA TYR A 67 -16.41 -7.59 -7.91
C TYR A 67 -16.76 -7.47 -6.42
N GLN A 68 -15.80 -7.66 -5.52
CA GLN A 68 -16.01 -7.45 -4.09
C GLN A 68 -16.03 -5.96 -3.71
N PHE A 69 -15.49 -5.09 -4.57
CA PHE A 69 -15.49 -3.66 -4.33
C PHE A 69 -16.88 -3.06 -4.49
N GLY A 70 -17.34 -2.34 -3.46
CA GLY A 70 -18.39 -1.35 -3.67
C GLY A 70 -17.83 -0.13 -4.40
N TYR A 71 -18.70 0.63 -5.06
CA TYR A 71 -18.33 1.81 -5.85
C TYR A 71 -17.40 2.77 -5.09
N LEU A 72 -17.75 3.13 -3.85
CA LEU A 72 -16.98 4.06 -3.04
C LEU A 72 -15.58 3.54 -2.71
N GLY A 73 -15.46 2.22 -2.44
CA GLY A 73 -14.17 1.57 -2.16
C GLY A 73 -13.24 1.63 -3.38
N LEU A 74 -13.75 1.24 -4.54
CA LEU A 74 -12.98 1.29 -5.80
C LEU A 74 -12.60 2.72 -6.17
N GLN A 75 -13.52 3.67 -6.03
CA GLN A 75 -13.25 5.09 -6.29
C GLN A 75 -12.14 5.61 -5.36
N THR A 76 -12.17 5.22 -4.09
CA THR A 76 -11.13 5.62 -3.13
C THR A 76 -9.76 5.06 -3.50
N LEU A 77 -9.69 3.78 -3.93
CA LEU A 77 -8.44 3.19 -4.42
C LEU A 77 -7.92 3.93 -5.66
N TYR A 78 -8.80 4.18 -6.62
CA TYR A 78 -8.47 4.86 -7.86
C TYR A 78 -7.94 6.28 -7.61
N ASP A 79 -8.62 7.05 -6.78
CA ASP A 79 -8.29 8.46 -6.55
C ASP A 79 -7.07 8.66 -5.67
N ARG A 80 -6.84 7.76 -4.69
CA ARG A 80 -5.87 7.97 -3.63
C ARG A 80 -4.70 7.00 -3.62
N TYR A 81 -4.90 5.73 -4.03
CA TYR A 81 -3.92 4.67 -3.76
C TYR A 81 -3.20 4.18 -5.01
N PHE A 82 -3.89 4.13 -6.16
CA PHE A 82 -3.27 3.62 -7.36
C PHE A 82 -2.15 4.52 -7.86
N LEU A 83 -1.02 3.92 -8.16
CA LEU A 83 0.12 4.61 -8.76
C LEU A 83 -0.27 5.21 -10.12
N HIS A 84 0.28 6.37 -10.42
CA HIS A 84 0.02 7.06 -11.68
C HIS A 84 1.29 7.67 -12.25
N ILE A 85 1.35 7.73 -13.56
CA ILE A 85 2.36 8.46 -14.31
C ILE A 85 1.65 9.65 -14.95
N LYS A 86 2.04 10.85 -14.55
CA LYS A 86 1.29 12.09 -14.86
C LYS A 86 -0.16 11.93 -14.36
N GLU A 87 -1.17 12.19 -15.19
CA GLU A 87 -2.59 12.05 -14.82
C GLU A 87 -3.16 10.64 -15.05
N ARG A 88 -2.33 9.66 -15.48
CA ARG A 88 -2.79 8.36 -15.90
C ARG A 88 -2.48 7.30 -14.85
N ARG A 89 -3.52 6.63 -14.30
CA ARG A 89 -3.38 5.48 -13.40
C ARG A 89 -2.74 4.31 -14.16
N ILE A 90 -1.80 3.63 -13.50
CA ILE A 90 -1.08 2.49 -14.05
C ILE A 90 -1.29 1.22 -13.26
N GLU A 91 -2.12 1.25 -12.22
CA GLU A 91 -2.50 0.08 -11.43
C GLU A 91 -3.96 -0.31 -11.69
N LEU A 92 -4.18 -1.62 -11.71
CA LEU A 92 -5.49 -2.27 -11.57
C LEU A 92 -5.58 -2.85 -10.15
N PRO A 93 -6.79 -3.12 -9.60
CA PRO A 93 -6.95 -3.52 -8.20
C PRO A 93 -6.11 -4.72 -7.80
N GLN A 94 -6.09 -5.79 -8.60
CA GLN A 94 -5.34 -6.99 -8.27
C GLN A 94 -3.82 -6.77 -8.38
N ALA A 95 -3.35 -6.00 -9.36
CA ALA A 95 -1.95 -5.63 -9.49
C ALA A 95 -1.48 -4.74 -8.33
N PHE A 96 -2.36 -3.87 -7.84
CA PHE A 96 -2.10 -3.06 -6.64
C PHE A 96 -1.85 -3.95 -5.42
N PHE A 97 -2.74 -4.91 -5.12
CA PHE A 97 -2.53 -5.83 -4.00
C PHE A 97 -1.28 -6.69 -4.18
N MET A 98 -1.02 -7.15 -5.41
CA MET A 98 0.20 -7.93 -5.69
C MET A 98 1.46 -7.08 -5.49
N ARG A 99 1.48 -5.81 -5.93
CA ARG A 99 2.62 -4.91 -5.66
C ARG A 99 2.88 -4.75 -4.17
N VAL A 100 1.81 -4.53 -3.38
CA VAL A 100 1.93 -4.41 -1.92
C VAL A 100 2.52 -5.68 -1.32
N ALA A 101 2.00 -6.83 -1.73
CA ALA A 101 2.45 -8.15 -1.28
C ALA A 101 3.92 -8.43 -1.66
N MET A 102 4.31 -8.12 -2.89
CA MET A 102 5.70 -8.24 -3.35
C MET A 102 6.64 -7.36 -2.52
N GLY A 103 6.24 -6.12 -2.25
CA GLY A 103 7.04 -5.20 -1.44
C GLY A 103 7.25 -5.70 -0.01
N LEU A 104 6.23 -6.31 0.60
CA LEU A 104 6.33 -6.94 1.92
C LEU A 104 7.21 -8.20 1.90
N ALA A 105 7.23 -8.92 0.79
CA ALA A 105 7.97 -10.17 0.63
C ALA A 105 9.43 -10.01 0.15
N LEU A 106 9.91 -8.81 -0.11
CA LEU A 106 11.24 -8.55 -0.70
C LEU A 106 12.40 -9.22 0.05
N ASN A 107 12.30 -9.33 1.36
CA ASN A 107 13.35 -9.89 2.22
C ASN A 107 13.04 -11.31 2.71
N GLU A 108 11.97 -11.93 2.22
CA GLU A 108 11.60 -13.30 2.58
C GLU A 108 12.46 -14.33 1.82
N ILE A 109 12.68 -15.51 2.43
CA ILE A 109 13.51 -16.58 1.83
C ILE A 109 12.82 -17.13 0.56
N ASP A 110 11.53 -17.50 0.67
CA ASP A 110 10.68 -17.87 -0.47
C ASP A 110 9.73 -16.71 -0.77
N ARG A 111 10.29 -15.66 -1.36
CA ARG A 111 9.59 -14.40 -1.57
C ARG A 111 8.37 -14.53 -2.50
N GLU A 112 8.42 -15.42 -3.49
CA GLU A 112 7.29 -15.67 -4.39
C GLU A 112 6.12 -16.31 -3.63
N ALA A 113 6.37 -17.35 -2.83
CA ALA A 113 5.35 -18.00 -2.02
C ALA A 113 4.76 -17.01 -0.98
N ARG A 114 5.62 -16.21 -0.34
CA ARG A 114 5.17 -15.19 0.62
C ARG A 114 4.37 -14.07 -0.04
N ALA A 115 4.79 -13.61 -1.21
CA ALA A 115 4.01 -12.62 -1.96
C ALA A 115 2.62 -13.15 -2.33
N ILE A 116 2.52 -14.41 -2.75
CA ILE A 116 1.23 -15.04 -3.04
C ILE A 116 0.36 -15.11 -1.78
N GLU A 117 0.92 -15.56 -0.65
CA GLU A 117 0.20 -15.65 0.62
C GLU A 117 -0.31 -14.26 1.07
N PHE A 118 0.53 -13.23 1.03
CA PHE A 118 0.13 -11.87 1.38
C PHE A 118 -0.92 -11.31 0.40
N TYR A 119 -0.76 -11.57 -0.90
CA TYR A 119 -1.76 -11.20 -1.89
C TYR A 119 -3.12 -11.84 -1.61
N GLN A 120 -3.15 -13.15 -1.29
CA GLN A 120 -4.38 -13.85 -0.98
C GLN A 120 -5.13 -13.18 0.18
N VAL A 121 -4.43 -12.87 1.26
CA VAL A 121 -5.02 -12.27 2.47
C VAL A 121 -5.48 -10.82 2.24
N LEU A 122 -4.72 -10.03 1.47
CA LEU A 122 -5.07 -8.63 1.20
C LEU A 122 -6.22 -8.51 0.20
N SER A 123 -6.18 -9.29 -0.88
CA SER A 123 -7.15 -9.19 -1.97
C SER A 123 -8.50 -9.86 -1.67
N SER A 124 -8.58 -10.76 -0.67
CA SER A 124 -9.83 -11.31 -0.14
C SER A 124 -10.49 -10.41 0.90
N PHE A 125 -9.82 -9.34 1.34
CA PHE A 125 -10.23 -8.47 2.45
C PHE A 125 -10.26 -9.16 3.82
N ASP A 126 -9.62 -10.32 3.98
CA ASP A 126 -9.43 -10.95 5.28
C ASP A 126 -8.55 -10.11 6.21
N PHE A 127 -7.67 -9.32 5.61
CA PHE A 127 -6.84 -8.33 6.30
C PHE A 127 -6.63 -7.08 5.44
N MET A 128 -6.59 -5.92 6.08
CA MET A 128 -6.27 -4.65 5.43
C MET A 128 -5.10 -3.98 6.13
N SER A 129 -4.06 -3.68 5.39
CA SER A 129 -2.90 -2.95 5.89
C SER A 129 -3.20 -1.48 6.14
N SER A 130 -2.33 -0.83 6.93
CA SER A 130 -2.38 0.62 7.13
C SER A 130 -2.09 1.39 5.82
N THR A 131 -2.57 2.62 5.76
CA THR A 131 -2.40 3.50 4.59
C THR A 131 -0.96 3.60 4.09
N PRO A 132 0.08 3.81 4.93
CA PRO A 132 1.45 3.88 4.44
C PRO A 132 1.94 2.58 3.79
N THR A 133 1.53 1.42 4.29
CA THR A 133 1.85 0.14 3.69
C THR A 133 1.24 0.02 2.29
N LEU A 134 -0.05 0.36 2.14
CA LEU A 134 -0.74 0.32 0.86
C LEU A 134 -0.13 1.29 -0.16
N PHE A 135 0.29 2.49 0.27
CA PHE A 135 0.93 3.47 -0.60
C PHE A 135 2.34 3.05 -1.02
N ASN A 136 3.18 2.67 -0.04
CA ASN A 136 4.62 2.68 -0.21
C ASN A 136 5.25 1.31 -0.40
N SER A 137 4.53 0.20 -0.08
CA SER A 137 5.10 -1.14 -0.26
C SER A 137 5.38 -1.41 -1.73
N GLY A 138 6.59 -1.88 -2.03
CA GLY A 138 7.06 -2.14 -3.38
C GLY A 138 7.43 -0.88 -4.19
N THR A 139 7.38 0.31 -3.58
CA THR A 139 7.85 1.55 -4.24
C THR A 139 9.30 1.85 -3.89
N CYS A 140 9.92 2.80 -4.61
CA CYS A 140 11.26 3.32 -4.28
C CYS A 140 11.36 3.96 -2.89
N ARG A 141 10.24 4.17 -2.21
CA ARG A 141 10.15 4.80 -0.88
C ARG A 141 9.31 3.93 0.05
N SER A 142 9.81 2.76 0.42
CA SER A 142 9.10 1.78 1.25
C SER A 142 9.04 2.17 2.74
N GLN A 143 8.50 3.35 3.03
CA GLN A 143 8.16 3.75 4.39
C GLN A 143 6.78 3.18 4.72
N LEU A 144 6.71 2.15 5.57
CA LEU A 144 5.49 1.35 5.80
C LEU A 144 4.80 1.65 7.13
N SER A 145 5.47 2.37 8.03
CA SER A 145 4.93 2.69 9.35
C SER A 145 3.99 3.89 9.31
N SER A 146 2.87 3.80 10.02
CA SER A 146 1.89 4.89 10.11
C SER A 146 2.18 5.87 11.23
N CYS A 147 2.86 5.42 12.30
CA CYS A 147 3.06 6.20 13.51
C CYS A 147 4.48 6.03 14.05
N TYR A 148 5.02 7.14 14.54
CA TYR A 148 6.34 7.23 15.17
C TYR A 148 6.19 7.90 16.52
N LEU A 149 6.82 7.31 17.55
CA LEU A 149 6.85 7.85 18.90
C LEU A 149 8.30 8.20 19.24
N THR A 150 8.53 9.43 19.70
CA THR A 150 9.84 9.94 20.04
C THR A 150 9.80 10.47 21.48
N THR A 151 10.71 10.02 22.36
CA THR A 151 10.92 10.63 23.67
C THR A 151 11.94 11.75 23.52
N VAL A 152 11.56 12.97 23.91
CA VAL A 152 12.39 14.15 23.81
C VAL A 152 13.28 14.25 25.06
N PRO A 153 14.61 14.26 24.93
CA PRO A 153 15.52 14.42 26.08
C PRO A 153 15.53 15.85 26.61
N ASP A 154 15.96 16.00 27.89
CA ASP A 154 16.04 17.31 28.54
C ASP A 154 17.36 18.03 28.29
N ASP A 155 17.73 18.15 27.02
CA ASP A 155 18.86 18.93 26.54
C ASP A 155 18.54 19.58 25.20
N LEU A 156 19.26 20.67 24.89
CA LEU A 156 18.93 21.49 23.73
C LEU A 156 19.19 20.74 22.41
N ASP A 157 20.28 20.01 22.31
CA ASP A 157 20.64 19.27 21.10
C ASP A 157 19.61 18.18 20.82
N GLY A 158 19.23 17.40 21.85
CA GLY A 158 18.20 16.36 21.72
C GLY A 158 16.81 16.91 21.39
N ILE A 159 16.43 18.07 21.92
CA ILE A 159 15.17 18.74 21.56
C ILE A 159 15.16 19.09 20.06
N TYR A 160 16.22 19.73 19.56
CA TYR A 160 16.28 20.11 18.15
C TYR A 160 16.45 18.92 17.22
N GLU A 161 17.16 17.85 17.63
CA GLU A 161 17.22 16.62 16.86
C GLU A 161 15.86 15.96 16.73
N ALA A 162 15.08 15.88 17.83
CA ALA A 162 13.69 15.37 17.78
C ALA A 162 12.81 16.21 16.84
N ILE A 163 12.94 17.53 16.83
CA ILE A 163 12.21 18.42 15.91
C ILE A 163 12.61 18.14 14.46
N LYS A 164 13.90 17.99 14.19
CA LYS A 164 14.41 17.67 12.84
C LYS A 164 13.92 16.31 12.35
N GLU A 165 13.99 15.27 13.19
CA GLU A 165 13.48 13.94 12.87
C GLU A 165 11.97 13.97 12.57
N ASN A 166 11.21 14.70 13.38
CA ASN A 166 9.77 14.88 13.14
C ASN A 166 9.50 15.55 11.80
N ALA A 167 10.27 16.56 11.41
CA ALA A 167 10.10 17.21 10.12
C ALA A 167 10.40 16.25 8.94
N LEU A 168 11.41 15.38 9.08
CA LEU A 168 11.75 14.38 8.08
C LEU A 168 10.67 13.30 7.99
N LEU A 169 10.16 12.79 9.11
CA LEU A 169 9.10 11.78 9.14
C LEU A 169 7.78 12.32 8.61
N ALA A 170 7.42 13.56 8.97
CA ALA A 170 6.21 14.22 8.48
C ALA A 170 6.20 14.38 6.96
N LYS A 171 7.38 14.63 6.36
CA LYS A 171 7.53 14.70 4.90
C LYS A 171 7.04 13.45 4.17
N TYR A 172 7.10 12.28 4.82
CA TYR A 172 6.71 11.00 4.26
C TYR A 172 5.39 10.47 4.83
N ALA A 173 4.52 11.36 5.30
CA ALA A 173 3.17 11.06 5.77
C ALA A 173 3.09 10.16 7.00
N GLY A 174 4.10 10.18 7.88
CA GLY A 174 4.07 9.54 9.19
C GLY A 174 3.27 10.35 10.20
N GLY A 175 2.44 9.69 11.02
CA GLY A 175 1.86 10.27 12.23
C GLY A 175 2.93 10.38 13.32
N LEU A 176 2.99 11.49 14.03
CA LEU A 176 4.04 11.78 15.01
C LEU A 176 3.45 11.98 16.40
N GLY A 177 4.01 11.29 17.39
CA GLY A 177 3.74 11.51 18.79
C GLY A 177 5.04 11.77 19.55
N ASN A 178 5.09 12.83 20.37
CA ASN A 178 6.27 13.18 21.14
C ASN A 178 5.97 13.12 22.62
N ASP A 179 6.81 12.43 23.36
CA ASP A 179 6.81 12.40 24.80
C ASP A 179 7.79 13.44 25.35
N TRP A 180 7.25 14.50 25.96
CA TRP A 180 7.98 15.61 26.56
C TRP A 180 8.15 15.47 28.08
N THR A 181 7.77 14.33 28.67
CA THR A 181 7.78 14.15 30.13
C THR A 181 9.18 14.25 30.71
N SER A 182 10.21 13.96 29.96
CA SER A 182 11.61 14.08 30.37
C SER A 182 12.10 15.54 30.44
N VAL A 183 11.45 16.45 29.71
CA VAL A 183 11.85 17.85 29.67
C VAL A 183 11.43 18.56 30.94
N ARG A 184 12.37 19.30 31.58
CA ARG A 184 12.14 20.01 32.84
C ARG A 184 10.98 20.99 32.75
N ALA A 185 10.29 21.17 33.87
CA ALA A 185 9.19 22.12 33.99
C ALA A 185 9.67 23.58 33.92
N MET A 186 8.79 24.48 33.49
CA MET A 186 9.02 25.92 33.51
C MET A 186 9.44 26.39 34.94
N GLY A 187 10.48 27.21 35.02
CA GLY A 187 11.06 27.68 36.27
C GLY A 187 12.08 26.73 36.90
N ALA A 188 12.30 25.55 36.36
CA ALA A 188 13.33 24.64 36.84
C ALA A 188 14.74 25.21 36.51
N ARG A 189 15.72 24.87 37.37
CA ARG A 189 17.09 25.36 37.21
C ARG A 189 17.77 24.72 35.99
N ILE A 190 18.39 25.54 35.17
CA ILE A 190 19.19 25.06 34.04
C ILE A 190 20.53 24.58 34.56
N LYS A 191 20.84 23.29 34.39
CA LYS A 191 22.09 22.68 34.85
C LYS A 191 23.30 23.40 34.29
N GLY A 192 24.26 23.75 35.13
CA GLY A 192 25.48 24.46 34.74
C GLY A 192 25.34 25.97 34.58
N THR A 193 24.20 26.56 34.87
CA THR A 193 23.96 28.02 34.81
C THR A 193 23.27 28.53 36.06
N ASN A 194 23.16 29.83 36.22
CA ASN A 194 22.31 30.48 37.25
C ASN A 194 20.90 30.79 36.72
N GLY A 195 20.59 30.39 35.47
CA GLY A 195 19.31 30.61 34.82
C GLY A 195 18.24 29.60 35.20
N LYS A 196 16.99 29.98 34.93
CA LYS A 196 15.80 29.13 35.01
C LYS A 196 15.17 28.99 33.64
N SER A 197 14.60 27.82 33.37
CA SER A 197 13.86 27.55 32.13
C SER A 197 12.51 28.30 32.11
#